data_97e74c7e1101ff2e6dd045f170dbf287
#
_entry.id   97e74c7e1101ff2e6dd045f170dbf287
#
_cell.length_a   1.000
_cell.length_b   1.000
_cell.length_c   1.000
_cell.angle_alpha   90.00
_cell.angle_beta   90.00
_cell.angle_gamma   90.00
#
_symmetry.space_group_name_H-M   'P 1'
#
loop_
_entity.id
_entity.type
_entity.pdbx_description
1 polymer ?
#
loop_
_entity_poly.entity_id
_entity_poly.type
_entity_poly.pdbx_seq_one_letter_code
_entity_poly.pdbx_strand_id
1 'polypeptide(L)'
;LQNNNPEVPGLIYKLVPMNDKARKLSNVRKLWEAVLEMHEIQDVFTGQKIAPKQYDVDHFIPWSFVMNDELWNLMPMDSSLNSSKSNRLPKWNPFFKDFAGNQYILYGMIHQNESIHKCFEACYRDNLHSIWAGQELYRRGNTKEEFYNILEKNMQPVYDSARRQGYEVWEVSPIKGEIS
;
A
#
# COMPACT_ATOMS: atom_id res chain seq x y z
N LEU A 1 -27.36 -0.24 21.18
CA LEU A 1 -26.94 -0.62 20.98
C LEU A 1 -26.14 -0.93 20.72
N GLN A 2 -26.27 -0.99 20.95
CA GLN A 2 -25.61 -1.45 20.83
C GLN A 2 -24.79 -1.87 20.70
N ASN A 3 -25.33 -1.63 20.96
CA ASN A 3 -24.65 -2.16 20.96
C ASN A 3 -23.94 -2.47 20.96
N ASN A 4 -24.43 -2.31 21.18
CA ASN A 4 -23.78 -2.60 21.26
C ASN A 4 -22.99 -3.05 21.36
N ASN A 5 -23.49 -3.50 21.11
CA ASN A 5 -22.42 -3.75 21.81
C ASN A 5 -21.13 -3.91 21.13
N PRO A 6 -20.43 -3.02 21.08
CA PRO A 6 -19.37 -2.90 20.13
C PRO A 6 -18.14 -3.68 20.47
N GLU A 7 -17.90 -3.94 21.70
CA GLU A 7 -16.69 -4.67 22.05
C GLU A 7 -16.71 -6.09 21.51
N VAL A 8 -17.86 -6.69 21.52
CA VAL A 8 -17.97 -8.07 21.09
C VAL A 8 -17.55 -8.21 19.63
N PRO A 9 -18.04 -7.36 18.72
CA PRO A 9 -17.54 -7.43 17.35
C PRO A 9 -16.03 -7.19 17.26
N GLY A 10 -15.50 -6.32 18.09
CA GLY A 10 -14.09 -6.06 18.09
C GLY A 10 -13.27 -7.26 18.51
N LEU A 11 -13.75 -8.01 19.50
CA LEU A 11 -13.06 -9.20 19.94
C LEU A 11 -13.08 -10.28 18.88
N ILE A 12 -14.23 -10.46 18.23
CA ILE A 12 -14.33 -11.44 17.16
C ILE A 12 -13.38 -11.09 16.04
N TYR A 13 -13.29 -9.83 15.73
CA TYR A 13 -12.39 -9.34 14.72
C TYR A 13 -10.94 -9.71 15.03
N LYS A 14 -10.55 -9.60 16.28
CA LYS A 14 -9.18 -9.90 16.65
C LYS A 14 -8.85 -11.38 16.60
N LEU A 15 -9.85 -12.22 16.70
CA LEU A 15 -9.60 -13.64 16.72
C LEU A 15 -9.57 -14.28 15.33
N VAL A 16 -10.32 -13.69 14.40
CA VAL A 16 -10.44 -14.30 13.08
C VAL A 16 -9.36 -13.88 12.08
N PRO A 17 -8.88 -12.67 12.12
CA PRO A 17 -8.28 -12.06 10.96
C PRO A 17 -6.87 -12.44 10.56
N MET A 18 -6.15 -13.17 11.36
CA MET A 18 -4.78 -13.47 10.96
C MET A 18 -4.73 -14.22 9.63
N ASN A 19 -5.54 -15.27 9.51
CA ASN A 19 -5.56 -16.02 8.26
C ASN A 19 -6.20 -15.23 7.13
N ASP A 20 -7.22 -14.44 7.44
CA ASP A 20 -7.86 -13.62 6.43
C ASP A 20 -6.89 -12.58 5.91
N LYS A 21 -6.11 -11.97 6.80
CA LYS A 21 -5.13 -10.99 6.40
C LYS A 21 -4.07 -11.63 5.50
N ALA A 22 -3.61 -12.82 5.86
CA ALA A 22 -2.61 -13.53 5.06
C ALA A 22 -3.16 -13.85 3.67
N ARG A 23 -4.42 -14.28 3.59
CA ARG A 23 -5.03 -14.59 2.29
C ARG A 23 -5.17 -13.34 1.44
N LYS A 24 -5.57 -12.23 2.06
CA LYS A 24 -5.72 -10.98 1.33
C LYS A 24 -4.39 -10.49 0.79
N LEU A 25 -3.33 -10.62 1.57
CA LEU A 25 -2.01 -10.22 1.11
C LEU A 25 -1.46 -11.15 0.05
N SER A 26 -1.93 -12.39 0.00
CA SER A 26 -1.47 -13.34 -1.00
C SER A 26 -1.72 -12.84 -2.43
N ASN A 27 -2.91 -12.34 -2.70
CA ASN A 27 -3.21 -11.83 -4.05
C ASN A 27 -2.44 -10.56 -4.36
N VAL A 28 -2.26 -9.69 -3.38
CA VAL A 28 -1.45 -8.48 -3.56
C VAL A 28 0.00 -8.86 -3.84
N ARG A 29 0.52 -9.86 -3.13
CA ARG A 29 1.88 -10.31 -3.35
C ARG A 29 2.05 -10.88 -4.75
N LYS A 30 1.09 -11.67 -5.22
CA LYS A 30 1.15 -12.21 -6.58
C LYS A 30 1.16 -11.11 -7.62
N LEU A 31 0.36 -10.07 -7.40
CA LEU A 31 0.29 -8.96 -8.33
C LEU A 31 1.62 -8.21 -8.38
N TRP A 32 2.17 -7.85 -7.23
CA TRP A 32 3.45 -7.16 -7.19
C TRP A 32 4.59 -8.03 -7.73
N GLU A 33 4.55 -9.34 -7.46
CA GLU A 33 5.57 -10.23 -7.98
C GLU A 33 5.55 -10.23 -9.52
N ALA A 34 4.36 -10.27 -10.11
CA ALA A 34 4.25 -10.24 -11.56
C ALA A 34 4.81 -8.94 -12.14
N VAL A 35 4.57 -7.83 -11.45
CA VAL A 35 5.10 -6.54 -11.88
C VAL A 35 6.62 -6.52 -11.77
N LEU A 36 7.15 -7.01 -10.65
CA LEU A 36 8.59 -6.99 -10.40
C LEU A 36 9.37 -7.86 -11.39
N GLU A 37 8.73 -8.88 -11.94
CA GLU A 37 9.39 -9.72 -12.94
C GLU A 37 9.47 -9.05 -14.29
N MET A 38 8.69 -8.01 -14.53
CA MET A 38 8.63 -7.34 -15.82
C MET A 38 9.12 -5.91 -15.81
N HIS A 39 9.20 -5.29 -14.64
CA HIS A 39 9.54 -3.88 -14.55
C HIS A 39 10.35 -3.64 -13.28
N GLU A 40 11.37 -2.80 -13.38
CA GLU A 40 12.16 -2.46 -12.21
C GLU A 40 11.38 -1.53 -11.30
N ILE A 41 11.31 -1.88 -10.01
CA ILE A 41 10.69 -1.07 -8.98
C ILE A 41 11.74 -0.78 -7.93
N GLN A 42 11.81 0.47 -7.48
CA GLN A 42 12.74 0.86 -6.44
C GLN A 42 12.02 0.97 -5.11
N ASP A 43 12.68 0.53 -4.06
CA ASP A 43 12.15 0.66 -2.71
C ASP A 43 11.96 2.15 -2.41
N VAL A 44 10.80 2.47 -1.84
CA VAL A 44 10.41 3.86 -1.57
C VAL A 44 11.40 4.54 -0.63
N PHE A 45 11.96 3.81 0.31
CA PHE A 45 12.76 4.40 1.38
C PHE A 45 14.26 4.35 1.13
N THR A 46 14.74 3.33 0.43
CA THR A 46 16.16 3.19 0.14
C THR A 46 16.54 3.61 -1.27
N GLY A 47 15.58 3.65 -2.18
CA GLY A 47 15.86 3.93 -3.58
C GLY A 47 16.55 2.79 -4.30
N GLN A 48 16.72 1.64 -3.66
CA GLN A 48 17.38 0.51 -4.31
C GLN A 48 16.36 -0.39 -4.98
N LYS A 49 16.80 -1.05 -6.03
CA LYS A 49 15.95 -1.97 -6.76
C LYS A 49 15.48 -3.10 -5.85
N ILE A 50 14.20 -3.41 -5.93
CA ILE A 50 13.63 -4.52 -5.19
C ILE A 50 13.79 -5.79 -6.03
N ALA A 51 14.43 -6.81 -5.45
CA ALA A 51 14.58 -8.09 -6.13
C ALA A 51 13.29 -8.90 -5.99
N PRO A 52 12.84 -9.55 -7.07
CA PRO A 52 11.66 -10.40 -6.98
C PRO A 52 11.82 -11.45 -5.89
N LYS A 53 10.77 -11.68 -5.14
CA LYS A 53 10.71 -12.67 -4.06
C LYS A 53 11.57 -12.33 -2.84
N GLN A 54 12.15 -11.13 -2.81
CA GLN A 54 13.00 -10.71 -1.68
C GLN A 54 12.51 -9.40 -1.11
N TYR A 55 11.23 -9.33 -0.77
CA TYR A 55 10.62 -8.14 -0.25
C TYR A 55 9.44 -8.51 0.64
N ASP A 56 9.02 -7.57 1.46
CA ASP A 56 7.76 -7.70 2.19
C ASP A 56 6.73 -6.79 1.54
N VAL A 57 5.46 -7.15 1.65
CA VAL A 57 4.37 -6.24 1.29
C VAL A 57 3.95 -5.52 2.56
N ASP A 58 4.03 -4.20 2.53
CA ASP A 58 3.74 -3.40 3.71
C ASP A 58 2.79 -2.26 3.37
N HIS A 59 2.17 -1.71 4.40
CA HIS A 59 1.23 -0.61 4.28
C HIS A 59 1.96 0.72 4.37
N PHE A 60 1.64 1.68 3.49
CA PHE A 60 2.19 3.02 3.61
C PHE A 60 1.64 3.69 4.87
N ILE A 61 0.32 3.72 5.02
CA ILE A 61 -0.32 4.14 6.26
C ILE A 61 -0.56 2.88 7.08
N PRO A 62 -0.08 2.82 8.33
CA PRO A 62 -0.07 1.55 9.10
C PRO A 62 -1.43 0.87 9.17
N TRP A 63 -1.40 -0.46 9.09
CA TRP A 63 -2.60 -1.28 9.18
C TRP A 63 -3.34 -1.03 10.50
N SER A 64 -2.61 -0.78 11.58
CA SER A 64 -3.25 -0.55 12.87
C SER A 64 -4.19 0.66 12.84
N PHE A 65 -3.98 1.58 11.91
CA PHE A 65 -4.87 2.74 11.77
C PHE A 65 -5.98 2.49 10.75
N VAL A 66 -5.62 2.05 9.54
CA VAL A 66 -6.63 1.88 8.47
C VAL A 66 -7.44 0.60 8.62
N MET A 67 -6.85 -0.42 9.22
CA MET A 67 -7.48 -1.71 9.51
C MET A 67 -8.07 -2.41 8.28
N ASN A 68 -7.39 -2.25 7.14
CA ASN A 68 -7.75 -2.94 5.91
C ASN A 68 -6.51 -3.19 5.07
N ASP A 69 -6.64 -4.04 4.06
CA ASP A 69 -5.54 -4.41 3.18
C ASP A 69 -5.86 -3.98 1.75
N GLU A 70 -6.16 -2.70 1.55
CA GLU A 70 -6.49 -2.22 0.22
C GLU A 70 -5.25 -1.97 -0.61
N LEU A 71 -5.34 -2.34 -1.88
CA LEU A 71 -4.21 -2.32 -2.80
C LEU A 71 -3.52 -0.96 -2.88
N TRP A 72 -4.28 0.12 -2.85
CA TRP A 72 -3.73 1.45 -2.99
C TRP A 72 -2.79 1.86 -1.84
N ASN A 73 -2.82 1.13 -0.73
CA ASN A 73 -1.97 1.41 0.42
C ASN A 73 -0.85 0.38 0.60
N LEU A 74 -0.74 -0.58 -0.30
CA LEU A 74 0.20 -1.69 -0.16
C LEU A 74 1.34 -1.57 -1.16
N MET A 75 2.54 -1.82 -0.71
CA MET A 75 3.74 -1.64 -1.51
C MET A 75 4.77 -2.73 -1.20
N PRO A 76 5.60 -3.09 -2.17
CA PRO A 76 6.76 -3.92 -1.86
C PRO A 76 7.80 -3.06 -1.15
N MET A 77 8.49 -3.64 -0.20
CA MET A 77 9.42 -2.93 0.64
C MET A 77 10.55 -3.85 1.06
N ASP A 78 11.74 -3.28 1.21
CA ASP A 78 12.90 -4.01 1.71
C ASP A 78 12.57 -4.58 3.09
N SER A 79 12.72 -5.90 3.21
CA SER A 79 12.37 -6.60 4.45
C SER A 79 13.13 -6.11 5.65
N SER A 80 14.36 -5.65 5.46
CA SER A 80 15.19 -5.22 6.57
C SER A 80 14.68 -3.95 7.24
N LEU A 81 13.82 -3.20 6.58
CA LEU A 81 13.29 -1.96 7.13
C LEU A 81 11.97 -2.14 7.85
N ASN A 82 11.34 -3.29 7.69
CA ASN A 82 9.97 -3.48 8.15
C ASN A 82 9.84 -3.33 9.67
N SER A 83 10.74 -3.92 10.44
CA SER A 83 10.65 -3.82 11.88
C SER A 83 10.97 -2.40 12.37
N SER A 84 11.84 -1.69 11.68
CA SER A 84 12.14 -0.31 12.02
C SER A 84 10.95 0.60 11.77
N LYS A 85 10.26 0.40 10.66
CA LYS A 85 9.09 1.19 10.35
C LYS A 85 7.95 0.89 11.30
N SER A 86 7.70 -0.40 11.58
CA SER A 86 6.67 -0.84 12.50
C SER A 86 5.33 -0.12 12.22
N ASN A 87 4.72 0.47 13.26
CA ASN A 87 3.44 1.17 13.13
C ASN A 87 3.61 2.67 12.93
N ARG A 88 4.77 3.10 12.42
CA ARG A 88 4.99 4.52 12.20
C ARG A 88 4.60 4.92 10.80
N LEU A 89 4.34 6.21 10.66
CA LEU A 89 4.01 6.79 9.36
C LEU A 89 5.30 7.20 8.65
N PRO A 90 5.45 6.87 7.36
CA PRO A 90 6.57 7.45 6.60
C PRO A 90 6.40 8.96 6.56
N LYS A 91 7.48 9.70 6.38
CA LYS A 91 7.35 11.12 6.12
C LYS A 91 6.60 11.30 4.82
N TRP A 92 5.63 12.22 4.83
CA TRP A 92 4.85 12.44 3.61
C TRP A 92 5.77 12.89 2.47
N ASN A 93 6.60 13.89 2.72
CA ASN A 93 7.61 14.29 1.77
C ASN A 93 8.96 13.76 2.21
N PRO A 94 9.72 13.15 1.35
CA PRO A 94 9.51 12.94 -0.09
C PRO A 94 8.83 11.62 -0.41
N PHE A 95 8.50 10.81 0.58
CA PHE A 95 8.18 9.41 0.35
C PHE A 95 6.84 9.16 -0.34
N PHE A 96 5.86 10.05 -0.14
CA PHE A 96 4.60 9.84 -0.84
C PHE A 96 4.78 9.89 -2.36
N LYS A 97 5.60 10.80 -2.83
CA LYS A 97 5.82 10.93 -4.27
C LYS A 97 6.41 9.66 -4.86
N ASP A 98 7.39 9.08 -4.16
CA ASP A 98 8.02 7.84 -4.63
C ASP A 98 7.05 6.67 -4.54
N PHE A 99 6.25 6.64 -3.48
CA PHE A 99 5.21 5.64 -3.32
C PHE A 99 4.19 5.74 -4.46
N ALA A 100 3.72 6.95 -4.74
CA ALA A 100 2.75 7.16 -5.81
C ALA A 100 3.34 6.79 -7.17
N GLY A 101 4.64 7.02 -7.36
CA GLY A 101 5.33 6.63 -8.58
C GLY A 101 5.27 5.13 -8.81
N ASN A 102 5.55 4.35 -7.76
CA ASN A 102 5.47 2.90 -7.87
C ASN A 102 4.03 2.43 -8.10
N GLN A 103 3.07 3.09 -7.45
CA GLN A 103 1.66 2.76 -7.67
C GLN A 103 1.25 3.07 -9.11
N TYR A 104 1.79 4.13 -9.69
CA TYR A 104 1.48 4.46 -11.07
C TYR A 104 2.06 3.44 -12.05
N ILE A 105 3.26 2.92 -11.75
CA ILE A 105 3.85 1.84 -12.55
C ILE A 105 2.94 0.62 -12.50
N LEU A 106 2.48 0.25 -11.31
CA LEU A 106 1.53 -0.85 -11.15
C LEU A 106 0.27 -0.59 -11.98
N TYR A 107 -0.27 0.61 -11.88
CA TYR A 107 -1.47 1.00 -12.62
C TYR A 107 -1.28 0.82 -14.12
N GLY A 108 -0.15 1.29 -14.65
CA GLY A 108 0.14 1.15 -16.07
C GLY A 108 0.22 -0.31 -16.49
N MET A 109 0.89 -1.13 -15.69
CA MET A 109 1.05 -2.54 -15.99
C MET A 109 -0.28 -3.28 -15.95
N ILE A 110 -1.15 -2.92 -15.00
CA ILE A 110 -2.49 -3.52 -14.93
C ILE A 110 -3.25 -3.32 -16.25
N HIS A 111 -3.12 -2.16 -16.85
CA HIS A 111 -3.89 -1.84 -18.04
C HIS A 111 -3.19 -2.17 -19.35
N GLN A 112 -1.89 -2.48 -19.30
CA GLN A 112 -1.12 -2.75 -20.51
C GLN A 112 -0.73 -4.22 -20.67
N ASN A 113 -0.85 -5.03 -19.63
CA ASN A 113 -0.41 -6.40 -19.64
C ASN A 113 -1.54 -7.32 -19.19
N GLU A 114 -1.90 -8.27 -20.05
CA GLU A 114 -3.05 -9.13 -19.78
C GLU A 114 -2.88 -10.02 -18.55
N SER A 115 -1.71 -10.60 -18.38
CA SER A 115 -1.51 -11.49 -17.24
C SER A 115 -1.48 -10.70 -15.92
N ILE A 116 -0.94 -9.50 -15.93
CA ILE A 116 -0.97 -8.65 -14.74
C ILE A 116 -2.40 -8.19 -14.46
N HIS A 117 -3.16 -7.90 -15.50
CA HIS A 117 -4.56 -7.53 -15.33
C HIS A 117 -5.35 -8.66 -14.65
N LYS A 118 -5.05 -9.90 -15.00
CA LYS A 118 -5.72 -11.04 -14.35
C LYS A 118 -5.36 -11.13 -12.88
N CYS A 119 -4.11 -10.87 -12.53
CA CYS A 119 -3.70 -10.82 -11.13
C CYS A 119 -4.44 -9.71 -10.40
N PHE A 120 -4.62 -8.57 -11.06
CA PHE A 120 -5.35 -7.45 -10.49
C PHE A 120 -6.82 -7.84 -10.24
N GLU A 121 -7.44 -8.53 -11.19
CA GLU A 121 -8.82 -8.96 -11.02
C GLU A 121 -8.98 -9.90 -9.82
N ALA A 122 -8.00 -10.77 -9.61
CA ALA A 122 -8.03 -11.65 -8.45
C ALA A 122 -7.93 -10.84 -7.15
N CYS A 123 -7.15 -9.75 -7.18
CA CYS A 123 -7.00 -8.86 -6.05
C CYS A 123 -8.23 -8.00 -5.80
N TYR A 124 -8.97 -7.69 -6.84
CA TYR A 124 -10.05 -6.71 -6.78
C TYR A 124 -11.07 -7.03 -5.68
N ARG A 125 -11.51 -8.27 -5.62
CA ARG A 125 -12.54 -8.65 -4.65
C ARG A 125 -12.07 -8.55 -3.20
N ASP A 126 -10.81 -8.85 -2.96
CA ASP A 126 -10.28 -8.91 -1.60
C ASP A 126 -9.62 -7.63 -1.14
N ASN A 127 -9.13 -6.83 -2.09
CA ASN A 127 -8.24 -5.71 -1.76
C ASN A 127 -8.68 -4.37 -2.35
N LEU A 128 -9.92 -4.25 -2.79
CA LEU A 128 -10.43 -2.97 -3.27
C LEU A 128 -11.88 -2.82 -2.85
N HIS A 129 -12.07 -2.18 -1.70
CA HIS A 129 -13.40 -1.94 -1.17
C HIS A 129 -13.79 -0.47 -1.19
N SER A 130 -12.80 0.43 -1.29
CA SER A 130 -13.08 1.86 -1.38
C SER A 130 -13.63 2.19 -2.75
N ILE A 131 -14.75 2.89 -2.77
CA ILE A 131 -15.41 3.23 -4.03
C ILE A 131 -14.50 4.09 -4.90
N TRP A 132 -13.80 5.06 -4.29
CA TRP A 132 -12.93 5.94 -5.05
C TRP A 132 -11.80 5.17 -5.75
N ALA A 133 -11.30 4.11 -5.11
CA ALA A 133 -10.22 3.35 -5.71
C ALA A 133 -10.69 2.61 -6.96
N GLY A 134 -11.82 1.91 -6.85
CA GLY A 134 -12.34 1.15 -7.98
C GLY A 134 -12.85 2.02 -9.10
N GLN A 135 -13.53 3.12 -8.79
CA GLN A 135 -14.20 3.93 -9.81
C GLN A 135 -13.34 5.06 -10.35
N GLU A 136 -12.37 5.56 -9.57
CA GLU A 136 -11.56 6.68 -10.01
C GLU A 136 -10.11 6.31 -10.20
N LEU A 137 -9.46 5.74 -9.18
CA LEU A 137 -8.03 5.51 -9.22
C LEU A 137 -7.62 4.49 -10.28
N TYR A 138 -8.29 3.34 -10.29
CA TYR A 138 -7.93 2.27 -11.21
C TYR A 138 -8.69 2.31 -12.51
N ARG A 139 -9.43 3.38 -12.77
CA ARG A 139 -10.13 3.56 -14.03
C ARG A 139 -9.11 3.69 -15.16
N ARG A 140 -9.35 2.99 -16.27
CA ARG A 140 -8.48 3.08 -17.44
C ARG A 140 -8.45 4.51 -17.97
N GLY A 141 -7.27 4.96 -18.39
CA GLY A 141 -7.15 6.24 -19.07
C GLY A 141 -6.71 7.41 -18.22
N ASN A 142 -6.44 7.21 -16.93
CA ASN A 142 -5.91 8.30 -16.11
C ASN A 142 -4.50 8.65 -16.57
N THR A 143 -4.22 9.95 -16.67
CA THR A 143 -2.85 10.42 -16.87
C THR A 143 -2.09 10.23 -15.54
N LYS A 144 -0.77 10.36 -15.61
CA LYS A 144 0.06 10.28 -14.41
C LYS A 144 -0.38 11.33 -13.39
N GLU A 145 -0.66 12.54 -13.85
CA GLU A 145 -1.07 13.61 -12.97
C GLU A 145 -2.42 13.33 -12.33
N GLU A 146 -3.36 12.83 -13.12
CA GLU A 146 -4.68 12.48 -12.59
C GLU A 146 -4.58 11.38 -11.54
N PHE A 147 -3.77 10.36 -11.83
CA PHE A 147 -3.58 9.26 -10.91
C PHE A 147 -3.00 9.76 -9.57
N TYR A 148 -1.96 10.59 -9.65
CA TYR A 148 -1.32 11.14 -8.45
C TYR A 148 -2.30 11.98 -7.64
N ASN A 149 -3.09 12.81 -8.32
CA ASN A 149 -4.03 13.68 -7.63
C ASN A 149 -5.13 12.89 -6.93
N ILE A 150 -5.64 11.85 -7.57
CA ILE A 150 -6.67 11.00 -6.97
C ILE A 150 -6.10 10.30 -5.73
N LEU A 151 -4.89 9.76 -5.86
CA LEU A 151 -4.27 9.04 -4.74
C LEU A 151 -3.99 10.00 -3.58
N GLU A 152 -3.43 11.16 -3.87
CA GLU A 152 -3.09 12.13 -2.84
C GLU A 152 -4.33 12.66 -2.12
N LYS A 153 -5.35 13.03 -2.86
CA LYS A 153 -6.52 13.64 -2.23
C LYS A 153 -7.26 12.65 -1.33
N ASN A 154 -7.09 11.36 -1.57
CA ASN A 154 -7.76 10.35 -0.74
C ASN A 154 -6.86 9.84 0.39
N MET A 155 -5.54 9.81 0.20
CA MET A 155 -4.64 9.31 1.22
C MET A 155 -4.22 10.38 2.22
N GLN A 156 -4.03 11.62 1.79
CA GLN A 156 -3.52 12.65 2.69
C GLN A 156 -4.44 12.92 3.88
N PRO A 157 -5.76 13.01 3.71
CA PRO A 157 -6.61 13.20 4.89
C PRO A 157 -6.52 12.04 5.89
N VAL A 158 -6.36 10.81 5.40
CA VAL A 158 -6.20 9.65 6.27
C VAL A 158 -4.87 9.73 7.02
N TYR A 159 -3.81 10.10 6.31
CA TYR A 159 -2.49 10.28 6.90
C TYR A 159 -2.55 11.36 7.98
N ASP A 160 -3.16 12.51 7.68
CA ASP A 160 -3.26 13.60 8.63
C ASP A 160 -4.09 13.21 9.86
N SER A 161 -5.11 12.40 9.65
CA SER A 161 -5.92 11.91 10.77
C SER A 161 -5.10 11.01 11.69
N ALA A 162 -4.27 10.14 11.11
CA ALA A 162 -3.40 9.29 11.91
C ALA A 162 -2.43 10.13 12.73
N ARG A 163 -1.87 11.20 12.13
CA ARG A 163 -0.99 12.11 12.84
C ARG A 163 -1.72 12.76 14.01
N ARG A 164 -2.93 13.23 13.79
CA ARG A 164 -3.70 13.86 14.86
C ARG A 164 -4.01 12.89 15.99
N GLN A 165 -4.09 11.61 15.71
CA GLN A 165 -4.36 10.60 16.73
C GLN A 165 -3.09 10.11 17.41
N GLY A 166 -1.94 10.69 17.09
CA GLY A 166 -0.72 10.40 17.83
C GLY A 166 0.26 9.44 17.16
N TYR A 167 0.00 9.02 15.92
CA TYR A 167 0.94 8.16 15.22
C TYR A 167 2.23 8.91 14.97
N GLU A 168 3.35 8.27 15.29
CA GLU A 168 4.66 8.89 15.11
C GLU A 168 5.12 8.77 13.67
N VAL A 169 5.92 9.74 13.25
CA VAL A 169 6.56 9.69 11.94
C VAL A 169 7.87 8.92 12.06
N TRP A 170 8.09 8.02 11.12
CA TRP A 170 9.30 7.22 11.07
C TRP A 170 10.45 8.08 10.54
N GLU A 171 11.54 8.13 11.31
CA GLU A 171 12.67 9.00 10.97
C GLU A 171 13.73 8.25 10.18
N VAL A 172 13.37 7.63 9.10
CA VAL A 172 14.35 6.97 8.25
C VAL A 172 15.10 8.03 7.46
N SER A 173 16.40 7.87 7.39
CA SER A 173 17.22 8.72 6.58
C SER A 173 17.35 8.13 5.20
N PRO A 174 17.24 8.94 4.16
CA PRO A 174 17.50 8.48 2.80
C PRO A 174 18.99 8.38 2.60
N ILE A 175 19.56 7.31 3.09
CA ILE A 175 20.99 7.12 3.11
C ILE A 175 21.67 7.29 1.83
N LYS A 176 21.03 6.91 0.79
CA LYS A 176 21.63 6.96 -0.48
C LYS A 176 22.03 8.29 -0.88
N GLY A 177 21.18 9.28 -0.68
CA GLY A 177 21.47 10.59 -1.11
C GLY A 177 22.69 11.14 -0.46
N GLU A 178 22.92 10.74 0.73
CA GLU A 178 24.04 11.26 1.42
C GLU A 178 25.33 10.75 0.99
N ILE A 179 25.37 9.52 0.64
CA ILE A 179 26.60 8.91 0.27
C ILE A 179 27.13 9.49 -1.01
N SER A 180 26.25 9.84 -1.88
CA SER A 180 26.71 10.45 -3.10
C SER A 180 27.08 11.86 -2.87
#